data_e5d35eac66144b276362ceef8f81f4c6
#
_entry.id   e5d35eac66144b276362ceef8f81f4c6
#
_cell.length_a   1.000
_cell.length_b   1.000
_cell.length_c   1.000
_cell.angle_alpha   90.00
_cell.angle_beta   90.00
_cell.angle_gamma   90.00
#
_symmetry.space_group_name_H-M   'P 1'
#
loop_
_entity.id
_entity.type
_entity.pdbx_description
1 polymer ?
#
loop_
_entity_poly.entity_id
_entity_poly.type
_entity_poly.pdbx_seq_one_letter_code
_entity_poly.pdbx_strand_id
1 'polypeptide(L)'
;INADLKFAYDNLAGTMSAKGRVNKWAAGAMYGKALLFQKKFAEARTVLKDVYDNGTTAAGAKYALLAKYADNFNAETKNSTESVFAVQYSVNDGSSGGDNGGWGEVLNFPYTGGPGTCCGFFQPSQDLVNAFQVDANGLPDPDNYNKREVTNDQGVPANSTTYTVDQAEVDPRLDWTVGRRGVPYLDWGPHPGVSWIRDQAYAGPYAPIKNTYYKSQQGVLTDKAFWTSGVTANNYTLIRFADVMLMLAEAEVEVGSLEEARRLVNLVRARAANTEGFVKNSPAKYKIGQYTTPWADKTAAQKAVRMERRLELGMEGHRFFDLVRWGIAEPTLNTYLKYVSGRSVNSWPVPNNKRNFLINANFTAGKHEYFPIPQAQIDRSTSGGQRVLQQNHGY
;
A
#
# COMPACT_ATOMS: atom_id res chain seq x y z
N ILE A 1 -11.51 8.57 20.98
CA ILE A 1 -10.60 8.70 19.82
C ILE A 1 -10.76 10.08 19.17
N ASN A 2 -11.98 10.49 18.70
CA ASN A 2 -12.13 11.79 18.01
C ASN A 2 -11.78 12.98 18.92
N ALA A 3 -12.21 12.95 20.19
CA ALA A 3 -11.89 14.01 21.15
C ALA A 3 -10.37 14.14 21.36
N ASP A 4 -9.67 13.01 21.48
CA ASP A 4 -8.22 12.98 21.70
C ASP A 4 -7.45 13.47 20.47
N LEU A 5 -7.85 13.00 19.25
CA LEU A 5 -7.24 13.44 18.00
C LEU A 5 -7.51 14.92 17.71
N LYS A 6 -8.73 15.39 17.99
CA LYS A 6 -9.07 16.81 17.88
C LYS A 6 -8.26 17.66 18.87
N PHE A 7 -8.16 17.22 20.12
CA PHE A 7 -7.35 17.90 21.13
C PHE A 7 -5.88 18.00 20.70
N ALA A 8 -5.31 16.91 20.17
CA ALA A 8 -3.94 16.91 19.66
C ALA A 8 -3.78 17.86 18.45
N TYR A 9 -4.74 17.84 17.51
CA TYR A 9 -4.75 18.74 16.37
C TYR A 9 -4.85 20.22 16.77
N ASP A 10 -5.66 20.53 17.78
CA ASP A 10 -5.86 21.92 18.24
C ASP A 10 -4.66 22.46 19.05
N ASN A 11 -3.95 21.59 19.79
CA ASN A 11 -3.00 22.02 20.82
C ASN A 11 -1.52 21.70 20.53
N LEU A 12 -1.21 20.77 19.62
CA LEU A 12 0.18 20.51 19.25
C LEU A 12 0.73 21.62 18.37
N ALA A 13 2.04 21.85 18.51
CA ALA A 13 2.75 22.79 17.63
C ALA A 13 2.85 22.23 16.20
N GLY A 14 2.98 23.13 15.21
CA GLY A 14 3.19 22.76 13.79
C GLY A 14 4.56 22.16 13.53
N THR A 15 5.55 22.47 14.39
CA THR A 15 6.92 21.92 14.34
C THR A 15 7.31 21.28 15.65
N MET A 16 8.23 20.34 15.60
CA MET A 16 8.72 19.58 16.77
C MET A 16 10.23 19.55 16.82
N SER A 17 10.79 19.34 18.00
CA SER A 17 12.25 19.24 18.22
C SER A 17 12.89 18.00 17.57
N ALA A 18 12.12 16.97 17.26
CA ALA A 18 12.60 15.75 16.62
C ALA A 18 11.63 15.30 15.52
N LYS A 19 12.17 14.82 14.41
CA LYS A 19 11.42 14.43 13.19
C LYS A 19 10.39 13.33 13.42
N GLY A 20 10.61 12.43 14.38
CA GLY A 20 9.67 11.34 14.70
C GLY A 20 8.53 11.72 15.64
N ARG A 21 8.49 12.96 16.15
CA ARG A 21 7.41 13.41 17.03
C ARG A 21 6.18 13.81 16.24
N VAL A 22 5.02 13.45 16.78
CA VAL A 22 3.72 13.85 16.22
C VAL A 22 3.56 15.37 16.38
N ASN A 23 3.36 16.07 15.28
CA ASN A 23 3.02 17.48 15.24
C ASN A 23 1.50 17.67 15.01
N LYS A 24 1.03 18.92 15.05
CA LYS A 24 -0.36 19.30 14.75
C LYS A 24 -0.88 18.65 13.46
N TRP A 25 -0.09 18.66 12.41
CA TRP A 25 -0.50 18.24 11.08
C TRP A 25 -0.62 16.71 10.93
N ALA A 26 0.25 15.98 11.59
CA ALA A 26 0.14 14.51 11.69
C ALA A 26 -1.12 14.12 12.50
N ALA A 27 -1.40 14.82 13.61
CA ALA A 27 -2.63 14.64 14.38
C ALA A 27 -3.88 14.98 13.55
N GLY A 28 -3.85 16.08 12.77
CA GLY A 28 -4.92 16.49 11.85
C GLY A 28 -5.17 15.45 10.75
N ALA A 29 -4.12 14.90 10.14
CA ALA A 29 -4.24 13.85 9.14
C ALA A 29 -4.88 12.57 9.72
N MET A 30 -4.46 12.16 10.92
CA MET A 30 -5.06 11.02 11.63
C MET A 30 -6.52 11.30 12.02
N TYR A 31 -6.83 12.53 12.47
CA TYR A 31 -8.20 12.94 12.78
C TYR A 31 -9.10 12.90 11.54
N GLY A 32 -8.64 13.47 10.43
CA GLY A 32 -9.36 13.39 9.15
C GLY A 32 -9.61 11.95 8.70
N LYS A 33 -8.61 11.07 8.85
CA LYS A 33 -8.75 9.63 8.57
C LYS A 33 -9.82 8.99 9.48
N ALA A 34 -9.80 9.26 10.79
CA ALA A 34 -10.80 8.74 11.72
C ALA A 34 -12.22 9.23 11.39
N LEU A 35 -12.37 10.48 10.94
CA LEU A 35 -13.66 11.03 10.49
C LEU A 35 -14.17 10.35 9.22
N LEU A 36 -13.28 10.06 8.24
CA LEU A 36 -13.64 9.29 7.04
C LEU A 36 -14.15 7.88 7.38
N PHE A 37 -13.51 7.18 8.32
CA PHE A 37 -13.97 5.88 8.80
C PHE A 37 -15.39 5.93 9.39
N GLN A 38 -15.77 7.07 9.96
CA GLN A 38 -17.09 7.33 10.51
C GLN A 38 -18.07 7.93 9.50
N LYS A 39 -17.68 8.09 8.24
CA LYS A 39 -18.44 8.73 7.16
C LYS A 39 -18.83 10.19 7.47
N LYS A 40 -18.08 10.85 8.33
CA LYS A 40 -18.22 12.27 8.65
C LYS A 40 -17.47 13.12 7.61
N PHE A 41 -17.94 13.04 6.36
CA PHE A 41 -17.20 13.56 5.21
C PHE A 41 -17.00 15.09 5.25
N ALA A 42 -17.98 15.86 5.73
CA ALA A 42 -17.85 17.32 5.81
C ALA A 42 -16.77 17.75 6.83
N GLU A 43 -16.76 17.13 8.00
CA GLU A 43 -15.72 17.37 9.00
C GLU A 43 -14.34 16.89 8.51
N ALA A 44 -14.28 15.69 7.92
CA ALA A 44 -13.07 15.14 7.34
C ALA A 44 -12.48 16.06 6.25
N ARG A 45 -13.33 16.56 5.34
CA ARG A 45 -12.96 17.52 4.30
C ARG A 45 -12.31 18.76 4.89
N THR A 46 -12.92 19.36 5.91
CA THR A 46 -12.41 20.56 6.55
C THR A 46 -11.02 20.36 7.13
N VAL A 47 -10.84 19.30 7.92
CA VAL A 47 -9.56 18.99 8.57
C VAL A 47 -8.48 18.60 7.54
N LEU A 48 -8.81 17.72 6.58
CA LEU A 48 -7.86 17.27 5.57
C LEU A 48 -7.47 18.40 4.62
N LYS A 49 -8.40 19.32 4.32
CA LYS A 49 -8.08 20.50 3.52
C LYS A 49 -7.12 21.44 4.26
N ASP A 50 -7.30 21.65 5.55
CA ASP A 50 -6.35 22.45 6.35
C ASP A 50 -4.95 21.78 6.38
N VAL A 51 -4.89 20.45 6.57
CA VAL A 51 -3.61 19.71 6.49
C VAL A 51 -2.99 19.84 5.10
N TYR A 52 -3.78 19.74 4.03
CA TYR A 52 -3.30 19.89 2.66
C TYR A 52 -2.75 21.29 2.38
N ASP A 53 -3.50 22.33 2.78
CA ASP A 53 -3.17 23.74 2.50
C ASP A 53 -2.03 24.26 3.38
N ASN A 54 -1.96 23.86 4.66
CA ASN A 54 -1.10 24.46 5.66
C ASN A 54 -0.10 23.50 6.31
N GLY A 55 -0.22 22.21 6.05
CA GLY A 55 0.57 21.18 6.71
C GLY A 55 2.06 21.25 6.46
N THR A 56 2.84 20.97 7.51
CA THR A 56 4.29 20.88 7.47
C THR A 56 4.77 19.62 8.16
N THR A 57 5.93 19.13 7.77
CA THR A 57 6.64 18.08 8.52
C THR A 57 6.97 18.55 9.94
N ALA A 58 7.34 17.63 10.82
CA ALA A 58 7.83 18.00 12.17
C ALA A 58 9.03 18.98 12.12
N ALA A 59 9.82 18.94 11.06
CA ALA A 59 10.95 19.85 10.83
C ALA A 59 10.55 21.19 10.19
N GLY A 60 9.26 21.43 9.89
CA GLY A 60 8.74 22.69 9.37
C GLY A 60 8.72 22.80 7.84
N ALA A 61 9.16 21.80 7.09
CA ALA A 61 9.05 21.81 5.64
C ALA A 61 7.59 21.60 5.21
N LYS A 62 7.09 22.40 4.26
CA LYS A 62 5.73 22.25 3.70
C LYS A 62 5.54 20.84 3.14
N TYR A 63 4.37 20.21 3.40
CA TYR A 63 4.05 18.94 2.76
C TYR A 63 3.99 19.08 1.25
N ALA A 64 4.62 18.15 0.56
CA ALA A 64 4.61 18.04 -0.88
C ALA A 64 4.84 16.58 -1.30
N LEU A 65 4.33 16.19 -2.47
CA LEU A 65 4.70 14.93 -3.08
C LEU A 65 6.19 14.93 -3.45
N LEU A 66 6.88 13.84 -3.21
CA LEU A 66 8.22 13.64 -3.72
C LEU A 66 8.19 13.53 -5.25
N ALA A 67 9.24 14.01 -5.90
CA ALA A 67 9.32 13.98 -7.36
C ALA A 67 9.31 12.55 -7.93
N LYS A 68 9.88 11.60 -7.20
CA LYS A 68 9.92 10.19 -7.57
C LYS A 68 9.12 9.35 -6.57
N TYR A 69 8.25 8.50 -7.10
CA TYR A 69 7.43 7.61 -6.26
C TYR A 69 8.27 6.71 -5.34
N ALA A 70 9.36 6.17 -5.88
CA ALA A 70 10.24 5.25 -5.17
C ALA A 70 10.90 5.86 -3.93
N ASP A 71 11.12 7.17 -3.91
CA ASP A 71 11.79 7.85 -2.81
C ASP A 71 10.99 7.81 -1.49
N ASN A 72 9.70 7.47 -1.56
CA ASN A 72 8.88 7.22 -0.36
C ASN A 72 9.29 5.95 0.39
N PHE A 73 10.00 5.03 -0.27
CA PHE A 73 10.32 3.69 0.24
C PHE A 73 11.83 3.46 0.36
N ASN A 74 12.60 4.53 0.52
CA ASN A 74 14.06 4.50 0.62
C ASN A 74 14.51 5.12 1.95
N ALA A 75 15.37 4.41 2.69
CA ALA A 75 15.89 4.86 3.97
C ALA A 75 16.70 6.19 3.86
N GLU A 76 17.32 6.46 2.71
CA GLU A 76 18.07 7.71 2.46
C GLU A 76 17.17 8.93 2.39
N THR A 77 15.94 8.76 1.93
CA THR A 77 14.97 9.86 1.72
C THR A 77 13.85 9.88 2.77
N LYS A 78 13.96 9.08 3.83
CA LYS A 78 12.99 9.08 4.92
C LYS A 78 12.85 10.45 5.58
N ASN A 79 11.68 10.72 6.20
CA ASN A 79 11.35 12.00 6.81
C ASN A 79 11.35 13.18 5.80
N SER A 80 11.02 12.89 4.57
CA SER A 80 10.87 13.85 3.47
C SER A 80 9.60 14.71 3.62
N THR A 81 9.39 15.61 2.66
CA THR A 81 8.18 16.46 2.57
C THR A 81 6.88 15.65 2.40
N GLU A 82 6.95 14.40 1.95
CA GLU A 82 5.78 13.52 1.81
C GLU A 82 5.49 12.72 3.10
N SER A 83 6.43 12.64 4.06
CA SER A 83 6.25 11.92 5.32
C SER A 83 5.39 12.72 6.30
N VAL A 84 4.16 12.29 6.53
CA VAL A 84 3.23 12.91 7.49
C VAL A 84 3.38 12.27 8.87
N PHE A 85 3.30 10.94 8.94
CA PHE A 85 3.53 10.22 10.18
C PHE A 85 4.12 8.83 9.88
N ALA A 86 5.25 8.54 10.53
CA ALA A 86 5.96 7.28 10.37
C ALA A 86 6.63 6.84 11.68
N VAL A 87 6.64 5.53 11.93
CA VAL A 87 7.50 4.93 12.97
C VAL A 87 8.93 5.05 12.52
N GLN A 88 9.77 5.60 13.39
CA GLN A 88 11.18 5.86 13.09
C GLN A 88 12.02 4.62 13.35
N TYR A 89 12.81 4.22 12.38
CA TYR A 89 13.79 3.15 12.52
C TYR A 89 15.22 3.66 12.33
N SER A 90 16.13 3.06 13.07
CA SER A 90 17.58 3.27 12.92
C SER A 90 18.33 1.94 12.97
N VAL A 91 19.51 1.91 12.40
CA VAL A 91 20.38 0.73 12.37
C VAL A 91 21.82 1.15 12.64
N ASN A 92 22.65 0.22 13.07
CA ASN A 92 24.07 0.45 13.38
C ASN A 92 24.26 1.59 14.40
N ASP A 93 23.32 1.77 15.32
CA ASP A 93 23.26 2.86 16.31
C ASP A 93 23.74 2.42 17.71
N GLY A 94 24.31 1.23 17.83
CA GLY A 94 24.78 0.65 19.08
C GLY A 94 23.72 -0.09 19.87
N SER A 95 22.45 -0.18 19.40
CA SER A 95 21.45 -1.03 20.02
C SER A 95 21.80 -2.51 19.85
N SER A 96 21.36 -3.34 20.80
CA SER A 96 21.58 -4.78 20.74
C SER A 96 20.74 -5.41 19.62
N GLY A 97 21.35 -6.25 18.78
CA GLY A 97 20.63 -7.07 17.78
C GLY A 97 19.80 -6.30 16.77
N GLY A 98 20.03 -5.00 16.58
CA GLY A 98 19.23 -4.18 15.64
C GLY A 98 17.85 -3.81 16.18
N ASP A 99 17.68 -3.73 17.51
CA ASP A 99 16.37 -3.50 18.18
C ASP A 99 15.64 -2.25 17.69
N ASN A 100 16.35 -1.23 17.21
CA ASN A 100 15.76 0.00 16.65
C ASN A 100 15.46 -0.07 15.16
N GLY A 101 15.76 -1.18 14.49
CA GLY A 101 15.53 -1.35 13.05
C GLY A 101 14.11 -1.81 12.69
N GLY A 102 13.84 -1.87 11.40
CA GLY A 102 12.53 -2.21 10.82
C GLY A 102 12.20 -3.70 10.90
N TRP A 103 11.97 -4.23 12.06
CA TRP A 103 11.65 -5.65 12.29
C TRP A 103 10.39 -6.14 11.56
N GLY A 104 9.37 -5.30 11.43
CA GLY A 104 8.13 -5.66 10.78
C GLY A 104 8.29 -6.01 9.29
N GLU A 105 9.34 -5.50 8.66
CA GLU A 105 9.61 -5.70 7.23
C GLU A 105 10.45 -6.94 6.93
N VAL A 106 11.13 -7.52 7.95
CA VAL A 106 12.04 -8.67 7.78
C VAL A 106 11.36 -9.86 7.12
N LEU A 107 10.08 -10.09 7.42
CA LEU A 107 9.31 -11.21 6.84
C LEU A 107 8.93 -10.99 5.36
N ASN A 108 8.99 -9.75 4.88
CA ASN A 108 8.49 -9.35 3.57
C ASN A 108 9.56 -9.39 2.46
N PHE A 109 10.80 -9.71 2.79
CA PHE A 109 11.88 -9.80 1.81
C PHE A 109 11.75 -11.02 0.90
N PRO A 110 12.38 -10.98 -0.31
CA PRO A 110 12.54 -12.17 -1.14
C PRO A 110 13.07 -13.37 -0.35
N TYR A 111 12.63 -14.58 -0.72
CA TYR A 111 12.88 -15.79 0.06
C TYR A 111 14.37 -16.17 0.13
N THR A 112 15.08 -16.11 -0.99
CA THR A 112 16.50 -16.44 -1.08
C THR A 112 17.21 -15.55 -2.10
N GLY A 113 18.52 -15.37 -1.92
CA GLY A 113 19.42 -14.80 -2.95
C GLY A 113 19.29 -13.32 -3.25
N GLY A 114 18.28 -12.67 -2.72
CA GLY A 114 18.02 -11.24 -2.87
C GLY A 114 18.28 -10.47 -1.57
N PRO A 115 17.65 -9.30 -1.42
CA PRO A 115 17.72 -8.56 -0.16
C PRO A 115 17.13 -9.40 0.98
N GLY A 116 17.80 -9.42 2.13
CA GLY A 116 17.33 -10.04 3.36
C GLY A 116 17.47 -11.56 3.49
N THR A 117 17.45 -12.29 2.42
CA THR A 117 17.58 -13.77 2.37
C THR A 117 16.57 -14.56 3.22
N CYS A 118 15.46 -13.98 3.59
CA CYS A 118 14.29 -14.49 4.32
C CYS A 118 13.12 -13.55 4.06
N CYS A 119 11.98 -13.91 4.18
CA CYS A 119 11.25 -15.13 4.46
C CYS A 119 10.15 -15.30 3.42
N GLY A 120 9.99 -14.33 2.51
CA GLY A 120 9.14 -14.40 1.32
C GLY A 120 7.64 -14.33 1.62
N PHE A 121 7.25 -13.63 2.66
CA PHE A 121 5.84 -13.36 2.97
C PHE A 121 5.33 -12.09 2.30
N PHE A 122 4.03 -11.84 2.43
CA PHE A 122 3.35 -10.66 1.88
C PHE A 122 3.48 -10.55 0.35
N GLN A 123 3.39 -11.68 -0.34
CA GLN A 123 3.48 -11.73 -1.80
C GLN A 123 2.31 -10.99 -2.45
N PRO A 124 2.58 -10.06 -3.40
CA PRO A 124 1.52 -9.39 -4.16
C PRO A 124 0.68 -10.37 -4.97
N SER A 125 -0.63 -10.12 -5.06
CA SER A 125 -1.54 -10.96 -5.84
C SER A 125 -1.54 -10.58 -7.33
N GLN A 126 -1.88 -11.53 -8.20
CA GLN A 126 -2.16 -11.26 -9.61
C GLN A 126 -3.23 -10.19 -9.80
N ASP A 127 -4.24 -10.18 -8.94
CA ASP A 127 -5.33 -9.20 -8.96
C ASP A 127 -4.81 -7.76 -8.73
N LEU A 128 -3.81 -7.58 -7.87
CA LEU A 128 -3.14 -6.28 -7.71
C LEU A 128 -2.34 -5.91 -8.96
N VAL A 129 -1.58 -6.85 -9.51
CA VAL A 129 -0.77 -6.61 -10.72
C VAL A 129 -1.65 -6.22 -11.90
N ASN A 130 -2.75 -6.94 -12.11
CA ASN A 130 -3.70 -6.62 -13.17
C ASN A 130 -4.32 -5.23 -13.03
N ALA A 131 -4.49 -4.73 -11.80
CA ALA A 131 -5.04 -3.39 -11.55
C ALA A 131 -4.17 -2.25 -12.11
N PHE A 132 -2.88 -2.49 -12.34
CA PHE A 132 -1.97 -1.50 -12.94
C PHE A 132 -2.03 -1.44 -14.47
N GLN A 133 -2.84 -2.28 -15.13
CA GLN A 133 -3.07 -2.14 -16.56
C GLN A 133 -3.78 -0.84 -16.88
N VAL A 134 -3.45 -0.26 -18.02
CA VAL A 134 -4.02 1.01 -18.45
C VAL A 134 -4.57 0.92 -19.89
N ASP A 135 -5.49 1.80 -20.20
CA ASP A 135 -6.05 1.97 -21.55
C ASP A 135 -5.12 2.80 -22.45
N ALA A 136 -5.57 3.07 -23.67
CA ALA A 136 -4.84 3.88 -24.64
C ALA A 136 -4.59 5.33 -24.16
N ASN A 137 -5.29 5.81 -23.16
CA ASN A 137 -5.10 7.12 -22.53
C ASN A 137 -4.22 7.07 -21.27
N GLY A 138 -3.74 5.89 -20.89
CA GLY A 138 -2.99 5.70 -19.66
C GLY A 138 -3.85 5.72 -18.39
N LEU A 139 -5.16 5.45 -18.51
CA LEU A 139 -6.10 5.39 -17.38
C LEU A 139 -6.39 3.94 -16.98
N PRO A 140 -6.52 3.63 -15.67
CA PRO A 140 -6.90 2.31 -15.21
C PRO A 140 -8.39 2.04 -15.44
N ASP A 141 -8.76 0.76 -15.63
CA ASP A 141 -10.16 0.34 -15.67
C ASP A 141 -10.57 -0.27 -14.31
N PRO A 142 -11.33 0.42 -13.47
CA PRO A 142 -11.70 -0.07 -12.15
C PRO A 142 -12.64 -1.28 -12.17
N ASP A 143 -13.38 -1.49 -13.27
CA ASP A 143 -14.38 -2.55 -13.36
C ASP A 143 -13.87 -3.80 -14.08
N ASN A 144 -12.88 -3.65 -14.98
CA ASN A 144 -12.51 -4.73 -15.91
C ASN A 144 -11.01 -5.07 -15.90
N TYR A 145 -10.22 -4.56 -14.95
CA TYR A 145 -8.76 -4.78 -14.90
C TYR A 145 -8.34 -6.26 -14.93
N ASN A 146 -9.20 -7.20 -14.56
CA ASN A 146 -8.95 -8.64 -14.64
C ASN A 146 -9.42 -9.30 -15.96
N LYS A 147 -9.93 -8.54 -16.93
CA LYS A 147 -10.29 -9.11 -18.26
C LYS A 147 -9.10 -9.66 -19.02
N ARG A 148 -7.91 -9.14 -18.75
CA ARG A 148 -6.65 -9.65 -19.24
C ARG A 148 -5.72 -9.90 -18.07
N GLU A 149 -5.08 -11.05 -18.03
CA GLU A 149 -4.02 -11.31 -17.06
C GLU A 149 -2.71 -10.74 -17.56
N VAL A 150 -2.03 -9.93 -16.73
CA VAL A 150 -0.63 -9.57 -16.98
C VAL A 150 0.20 -10.83 -16.93
N THR A 151 0.98 -11.10 -17.98
CA THR A 151 1.82 -12.30 -18.09
C THR A 151 2.74 -12.42 -16.88
N ASN A 152 2.75 -13.59 -16.27
CA ASN A 152 3.54 -13.91 -15.09
C ASN A 152 4.39 -15.18 -15.33
N ASP A 153 5.32 -15.46 -14.41
CA ASP A 153 6.21 -16.62 -14.49
C ASP A 153 5.80 -17.78 -13.58
N GLN A 154 4.51 -17.91 -13.28
CA GLN A 154 3.98 -19.04 -12.50
C GLN A 154 4.33 -20.37 -13.16
N GLY A 155 5.05 -21.22 -12.42
CA GLY A 155 5.48 -22.54 -12.91
C GLY A 155 6.62 -22.50 -13.95
N VAL A 156 7.18 -21.34 -14.26
CA VAL A 156 8.32 -21.23 -15.15
C VAL A 156 9.61 -21.54 -14.40
N PRO A 157 10.41 -22.53 -14.83
CA PRO A 157 11.67 -22.87 -14.16
C PRO A 157 12.65 -21.70 -14.08
N ALA A 158 13.49 -21.66 -13.04
CA ALA A 158 14.46 -20.59 -12.84
C ALA A 158 15.40 -20.39 -14.02
N ASN A 159 15.85 -21.48 -14.64
CA ASN A 159 16.77 -21.49 -15.78
C ASN A 159 16.08 -21.31 -17.14
N SER A 160 14.78 -21.08 -17.19
CA SER A 160 14.06 -20.88 -18.45
C SER A 160 14.48 -19.57 -19.12
N THR A 161 14.75 -19.63 -20.41
CA THR A 161 15.05 -18.47 -21.27
C THR A 161 13.82 -18.03 -22.08
N THR A 162 12.68 -18.71 -21.96
CA THR A 162 11.50 -18.47 -22.79
C THR A 162 10.53 -17.46 -22.19
N TYR A 163 10.70 -17.09 -20.91
CA TYR A 163 9.84 -16.10 -20.29
C TYR A 163 10.13 -14.69 -20.82
N THR A 164 9.07 -13.98 -21.18
CA THR A 164 9.15 -12.58 -21.61
C THR A 164 8.22 -11.75 -20.75
N VAL A 165 8.71 -10.59 -20.29
CA VAL A 165 7.91 -9.61 -19.54
C VAL A 165 6.74 -9.15 -20.40
N ASP A 166 5.56 -9.04 -19.80
CA ASP A 166 4.35 -8.55 -20.46
C ASP A 166 4.59 -7.22 -21.19
N GLN A 167 4.16 -7.14 -22.44
CA GLN A 167 4.41 -6.00 -23.31
C GLN A 167 3.22 -5.04 -23.44
N ALA A 168 2.12 -5.28 -22.74
CA ALA A 168 1.05 -4.29 -22.66
C ALA A 168 1.46 -3.13 -21.73
N GLU A 169 0.87 -1.98 -21.99
CA GLU A 169 1.14 -0.77 -21.21
C GLU A 169 0.60 -0.88 -19.78
N VAL A 170 1.42 -0.49 -18.81
CA VAL A 170 1.09 -0.51 -17.38
C VAL A 170 1.49 0.80 -16.71
N ASP A 171 0.80 1.13 -15.63
CA ASP A 171 1.16 2.25 -14.75
C ASP A 171 2.58 2.02 -14.17
N PRO A 172 3.50 2.99 -14.26
CA PRO A 172 4.90 2.83 -13.85
C PRO A 172 5.07 2.48 -12.36
N ARG A 173 4.07 2.74 -11.52
CA ARG A 173 4.10 2.35 -10.09
C ARG A 173 4.04 0.85 -9.88
N LEU A 174 3.62 0.06 -10.89
CA LEU A 174 3.64 -1.40 -10.80
C LEU A 174 5.01 -1.91 -10.35
N ASP A 175 6.07 -1.52 -11.02
CA ASP A 175 7.41 -2.06 -10.80
C ASP A 175 8.16 -1.43 -9.60
N TRP A 176 7.52 -0.47 -8.92
CA TRP A 176 7.88 0.01 -7.60
C TRP A 176 7.02 -0.57 -6.45
N THR A 177 5.99 -1.33 -6.81
CA THR A 177 5.09 -1.99 -5.86
C THR A 177 5.32 -3.50 -5.82
N VAL A 178 5.64 -4.09 -6.99
CA VAL A 178 5.70 -5.53 -7.23
C VAL A 178 7.00 -5.91 -7.92
N GLY A 179 7.80 -6.73 -7.26
CA GLY A 179 8.94 -7.41 -7.88
C GLY A 179 8.47 -8.57 -8.75
N ARG A 180 8.81 -8.54 -10.04
CA ARG A 180 8.42 -9.55 -11.03
C ARG A 180 9.58 -9.93 -11.95
N ARG A 181 9.60 -11.18 -12.38
CA ARG A 181 10.70 -11.75 -13.17
C ARG A 181 11.09 -10.86 -14.36
N GLY A 182 12.40 -10.67 -14.54
CA GLY A 182 12.99 -9.93 -15.66
C GLY A 182 12.97 -8.41 -15.53
N VAL A 183 12.27 -7.86 -14.55
CA VAL A 183 12.26 -6.41 -14.28
C VAL A 183 13.33 -6.08 -13.23
N PRO A 184 14.08 -4.97 -13.35
CA PRO A 184 15.04 -4.55 -12.35
C PRO A 184 14.40 -4.42 -10.96
N TYR A 185 14.99 -5.08 -9.98
CA TYR A 185 14.58 -5.03 -8.58
C TYR A 185 15.58 -4.17 -7.80
N LEU A 186 15.27 -2.89 -7.67
CA LEU A 186 16.20 -1.87 -7.15
C LEU A 186 17.55 -1.93 -7.89
N ASP A 187 18.67 -2.03 -7.16
CA ASP A 187 20.03 -2.22 -7.69
C ASP A 187 20.56 -3.68 -7.54
N TRP A 188 19.64 -4.64 -7.29
CA TRP A 188 19.97 -6.08 -7.20
C TRP A 188 20.04 -6.76 -8.58
N GLY A 189 19.75 -6.05 -9.65
CA GLY A 189 19.62 -6.60 -10.99
C GLY A 189 18.18 -7.05 -11.32
N PRO A 190 17.98 -7.73 -12.46
CA PRO A 190 16.67 -8.26 -12.82
C PRO A 190 16.17 -9.29 -11.79
N HIS A 191 14.91 -9.19 -11.38
CA HIS A 191 14.29 -10.18 -10.49
C HIS A 191 14.33 -11.56 -11.15
N PRO A 192 14.88 -12.60 -10.50
CA PRO A 192 15.15 -13.88 -11.16
C PRO A 192 13.92 -14.81 -11.24
N GLY A 193 12.76 -14.38 -10.73
CA GLY A 193 11.55 -15.19 -10.70
C GLY A 193 11.55 -16.20 -9.55
N VAL A 194 11.19 -17.44 -9.85
CA VAL A 194 10.90 -18.49 -8.83
C VAL A 194 12.00 -18.68 -7.79
N SER A 195 13.25 -18.42 -8.11
CA SER A 195 14.36 -18.58 -7.14
C SER A 195 14.30 -17.60 -5.96
N TRP A 196 13.58 -16.49 -6.09
CA TRP A 196 13.37 -15.53 -5.00
C TRP A 196 11.98 -15.63 -4.36
N ILE A 197 11.14 -16.53 -4.85
CA ILE A 197 9.76 -16.70 -4.38
C ILE A 197 9.68 -17.89 -3.44
N ARG A 198 9.09 -17.69 -2.27
CA ARG A 198 8.94 -18.74 -1.25
C ARG A 198 8.11 -19.92 -1.75
N ASP A 199 6.92 -19.64 -2.28
CA ASP A 199 5.99 -20.62 -2.79
C ASP A 199 5.03 -19.98 -3.79
N GLN A 200 5.30 -20.21 -5.08
CA GLN A 200 4.43 -19.74 -6.14
C GLN A 200 3.04 -20.39 -6.10
N ALA A 201 2.94 -21.65 -5.72
CA ALA A 201 1.66 -22.36 -5.68
C ALA A 201 0.76 -21.81 -4.57
N TYR A 202 1.34 -21.38 -3.46
CA TYR A 202 0.61 -20.79 -2.34
C TYR A 202 0.21 -19.33 -2.58
N ALA A 203 1.14 -18.45 -2.91
CA ALA A 203 0.90 -17.01 -2.90
C ALA A 203 1.18 -16.28 -4.22
N GLY A 204 1.72 -16.95 -5.23
CA GLY A 204 1.97 -16.38 -6.56
C GLY A 204 3.43 -16.10 -6.85
N PRO A 205 3.69 -15.60 -8.08
CA PRO A 205 5.05 -15.49 -8.60
C PRO A 205 5.73 -14.16 -8.27
N TYR A 206 5.17 -13.37 -7.38
CA TYR A 206 5.62 -11.99 -7.14
C TYR A 206 6.26 -11.81 -5.76
N ALA A 207 7.21 -10.87 -5.66
CA ALA A 207 7.80 -10.42 -4.40
C ALA A 207 7.35 -8.98 -4.09
N PRO A 208 7.19 -8.59 -2.82
CA PRO A 208 7.06 -7.18 -2.46
C PRO A 208 8.37 -6.45 -2.73
N ILE A 209 8.31 -5.15 -3.04
CA ILE A 209 9.51 -4.33 -3.28
C ILE A 209 9.53 -3.09 -2.39
N LYS A 210 8.38 -2.56 -1.99
CA LYS A 210 8.31 -1.45 -1.04
C LYS A 210 8.98 -1.85 0.28
N ASN A 211 9.69 -0.90 0.86
CA ASN A 211 10.42 -1.07 2.13
C ASN A 211 11.57 -2.09 2.10
N THR A 212 11.91 -2.66 0.96
CA THR A 212 13.19 -3.35 0.79
C THR A 212 14.32 -2.34 0.60
N TYR A 213 15.56 -2.79 0.79
CA TYR A 213 16.73 -1.93 0.69
C TYR A 213 17.49 -2.15 -0.61
N TYR A 214 18.21 -1.12 -1.07
CA TYR A 214 19.16 -1.22 -2.17
C TYR A 214 20.37 -2.05 -1.77
N LYS A 215 20.93 -2.80 -2.70
CA LYS A 215 22.16 -3.58 -2.47
C LYS A 215 23.30 -2.71 -1.96
N SER A 216 23.42 -1.50 -2.49
CA SER A 216 24.39 -0.49 -2.06
C SER A 216 24.19 -0.02 -0.62
N GLN A 217 23.02 -0.21 -0.03
CA GLN A 217 22.68 0.16 1.35
C GLN A 217 22.96 -0.97 2.36
N GLN A 218 23.32 -2.16 1.87
CA GLN A 218 23.56 -3.33 2.73
C GLN A 218 24.72 -3.04 3.70
N GLY A 219 24.46 -3.24 5.00
CA GLY A 219 25.43 -2.97 6.06
C GLY A 219 25.67 -1.49 6.35
N VAL A 220 25.03 -0.56 5.62
CA VAL A 220 25.04 0.89 5.89
C VAL A 220 23.69 1.34 6.45
N LEU A 221 22.62 1.03 5.74
CA LEU A 221 21.22 1.28 6.12
C LEU A 221 20.46 0.00 6.45
N THR A 222 21.18 -1.11 6.61
CA THR A 222 20.71 -2.34 7.25
C THR A 222 21.64 -2.68 8.41
N ASP A 223 21.10 -3.33 9.44
CA ASP A 223 21.87 -3.70 10.63
C ASP A 223 22.87 -4.84 10.32
N LYS A 224 24.11 -4.71 10.78
CA LYS A 224 25.18 -5.69 10.60
C LYS A 224 25.18 -6.80 11.65
N ALA A 225 24.60 -6.53 12.82
CA ALA A 225 24.64 -7.44 13.97
C ALA A 225 23.54 -8.51 13.92
N PHE A 226 22.57 -8.36 13.03
CA PHE A 226 21.41 -9.25 12.95
C PHE A 226 21.70 -10.51 12.11
N TRP A 227 21.03 -11.63 12.42
CA TRP A 227 21.17 -12.90 11.70
C TRP A 227 20.81 -12.82 10.22
N THR A 228 19.97 -11.86 9.83
CA THR A 228 19.68 -11.52 8.43
C THR A 228 20.02 -10.05 8.19
N SER A 229 20.52 -9.72 7.03
CA SER A 229 20.75 -8.32 6.61
C SER A 229 19.44 -7.55 6.34
N GLY A 230 18.31 -8.07 6.80
CA GLY A 230 16.98 -7.53 6.50
C GLY A 230 16.45 -6.48 7.46
N VAL A 231 17.07 -6.27 8.63
CA VAL A 231 16.63 -5.19 9.53
C VAL A 231 17.10 -3.86 8.97
N THR A 232 16.17 -3.01 8.53
CA THR A 232 16.45 -1.79 7.77
C THR A 232 16.21 -0.52 8.58
N ALA A 233 16.80 0.59 8.12
CA ALA A 233 16.50 1.94 8.58
C ALA A 233 15.29 2.57 7.88
N ASN A 234 14.57 1.86 7.00
CA ASN A 234 13.34 2.35 6.39
C ASN A 234 12.29 2.58 7.46
N ASN A 235 11.72 3.79 7.49
CA ASN A 235 10.61 4.08 8.39
C ASN A 235 9.35 3.32 7.96
N TYR A 236 8.57 2.86 8.92
CA TYR A 236 7.22 2.35 8.62
C TYR A 236 6.25 3.53 8.53
N THR A 237 5.80 3.82 7.32
CA THR A 237 4.93 4.96 7.03
C THR A 237 3.48 4.61 7.35
N LEU A 238 2.88 5.34 8.31
CA LEU A 238 1.46 5.22 8.67
C LEU A 238 0.58 6.12 7.79
N ILE A 239 1.05 7.33 7.52
CA ILE A 239 0.38 8.30 6.63
C ILE A 239 1.46 9.07 5.86
N ARG A 240 1.31 9.13 4.54
CA ARG A 240 2.08 10.03 3.69
C ARG A 240 1.16 11.03 2.98
N PHE A 241 1.73 12.09 2.43
CA PHE A 241 0.94 13.21 1.91
C PHE A 241 0.02 12.81 0.75
N ALA A 242 0.42 11.84 -0.09
CA ALA A 242 -0.48 11.29 -1.10
C ALA A 242 -1.74 10.64 -0.49
N ASP A 243 -1.64 9.97 0.68
CA ASP A 243 -2.82 9.45 1.38
C ASP A 243 -3.74 10.59 1.85
N VAL A 244 -3.17 11.69 2.39
CA VAL A 244 -3.94 12.89 2.76
C VAL A 244 -4.68 13.46 1.55
N MET A 245 -3.99 13.60 0.42
CA MET A 245 -4.59 14.11 -0.83
C MET A 245 -5.73 13.23 -1.33
N LEU A 246 -5.56 11.91 -1.31
CA LEU A 246 -6.57 10.97 -1.77
C LEU A 246 -7.73 10.81 -0.77
N MET A 247 -7.49 10.98 0.52
CA MET A 247 -8.55 11.09 1.53
C MET A 247 -9.37 12.38 1.35
N LEU A 248 -8.70 13.51 1.05
CA LEU A 248 -9.38 14.76 0.72
C LEU A 248 -10.18 14.61 -0.58
N ALA A 249 -9.62 13.99 -1.62
CA ALA A 249 -10.33 13.74 -2.87
C ALA A 249 -11.61 12.91 -2.65
N GLU A 250 -11.56 11.91 -1.78
CA GLU A 250 -12.74 11.13 -1.40
C GLU A 250 -13.81 12.00 -0.71
N ALA A 251 -13.40 12.82 0.26
CA ALA A 251 -14.33 13.73 0.93
C ALA A 251 -14.92 14.78 -0.04
N GLU A 252 -14.13 15.27 -1.01
CA GLU A 252 -14.62 16.16 -2.08
C GLU A 252 -15.67 15.47 -2.97
N VAL A 253 -15.49 14.18 -3.30
CA VAL A 253 -16.50 13.41 -4.05
C VAL A 253 -17.80 13.28 -3.25
N GLU A 254 -17.69 13.10 -1.94
CA GLU A 254 -18.88 12.86 -1.11
C GLU A 254 -19.72 14.11 -0.86
N VAL A 255 -19.07 15.24 -0.52
CA VAL A 255 -19.74 16.46 -0.02
C VAL A 255 -19.19 17.77 -0.58
N GLY A 256 -18.24 17.72 -1.50
CA GLY A 256 -17.57 18.90 -2.05
C GLY A 256 -17.68 18.98 -3.57
N SER A 257 -16.53 19.18 -4.23
CA SER A 257 -16.39 19.40 -5.67
C SER A 257 -15.77 18.19 -6.36
N LEU A 258 -16.46 17.62 -7.35
CA LEU A 258 -15.92 16.56 -8.20
C LEU A 258 -14.67 17.03 -8.98
N GLU A 259 -14.62 18.31 -9.36
CA GLU A 259 -13.45 18.89 -10.04
C GLU A 259 -12.24 19.02 -9.11
N GLU A 260 -12.45 19.35 -7.84
CA GLU A 260 -11.37 19.37 -6.87
C GLU A 260 -10.86 17.95 -6.60
N ALA A 261 -11.76 16.97 -6.49
CA ALA A 261 -11.38 15.56 -6.38
C ALA A 261 -10.56 15.11 -7.59
N ARG A 262 -10.98 15.44 -8.82
CA ARG A 262 -10.24 15.15 -10.05
C ARG A 262 -8.86 15.80 -10.06
N ARG A 263 -8.78 17.08 -9.64
CA ARG A 263 -7.51 17.82 -9.54
C ARG A 263 -6.53 17.12 -8.59
N LEU A 264 -6.98 16.72 -7.42
CA LEU A 264 -6.15 16.02 -6.41
C LEU A 264 -5.64 14.69 -6.93
N VAL A 265 -6.50 13.88 -7.55
CA VAL A 265 -6.11 12.62 -8.19
C VAL A 265 -5.08 12.88 -9.29
N ASN A 266 -5.31 13.87 -10.13
CA ASN A 266 -4.40 14.20 -11.23
C ASN A 266 -3.02 14.69 -10.75
N LEU A 267 -2.92 15.33 -9.60
CA LEU A 267 -1.62 15.70 -9.00
C LEU A 267 -0.81 14.44 -8.62
N VAL A 268 -1.47 13.44 -8.02
CA VAL A 268 -0.82 12.16 -7.70
C VAL A 268 -0.38 11.44 -8.99
N ARG A 269 -1.23 11.41 -10.01
CA ARG A 269 -0.91 10.82 -11.32
C ARG A 269 0.20 11.57 -12.05
N ALA A 270 0.22 12.90 -11.99
CA ALA A 270 1.27 13.72 -12.57
C ALA A 270 2.65 13.41 -11.96
N ARG A 271 2.72 13.21 -10.63
CA ARG A 271 3.94 12.76 -9.97
C ARG A 271 4.38 11.38 -10.48
N ALA A 272 3.45 10.44 -10.58
CA ALA A 272 3.73 9.11 -11.10
C ALA A 272 4.14 9.09 -12.59
N ALA A 273 3.76 10.12 -13.34
CA ALA A 273 4.14 10.32 -14.75
C ALA A 273 5.56 10.90 -14.94
N ASN A 274 6.25 11.28 -13.86
CA ASN A 274 7.62 11.75 -13.96
C ASN A 274 8.55 10.61 -14.40
N THR A 275 9.03 10.67 -15.65
CA THR A 275 9.85 9.62 -16.28
C THR A 275 11.20 9.40 -15.56
N GLU A 276 11.70 10.41 -14.83
CA GLU A 276 12.90 10.25 -14.01
C GLU A 276 12.67 9.27 -12.83
N GLY A 277 11.41 9.07 -12.44
CA GLY A 277 10.99 8.11 -11.44
C GLY A 277 10.66 6.72 -11.98
N PHE A 278 10.76 6.46 -13.27
CA PHE A 278 10.51 5.13 -13.83
C PHE A 278 11.66 4.18 -13.51
N VAL A 279 11.35 2.88 -13.42
CA VAL A 279 12.39 1.85 -13.27
C VAL A 279 13.28 1.88 -14.52
N LYS A 280 14.56 2.21 -14.32
CA LYS A 280 15.52 2.32 -15.41
C LYS A 280 15.82 0.94 -16.00
N ASN A 281 16.05 0.89 -17.33
CA ASN A 281 16.35 -0.35 -18.06
C ASN A 281 15.27 -1.44 -17.91
N SER A 282 14.04 -1.07 -17.59
CA SER A 282 12.92 -2.01 -17.52
C SER A 282 12.51 -2.44 -18.93
N PRO A 283 12.24 -3.75 -19.15
CA PRO A 283 11.63 -4.23 -20.39
C PRO A 283 10.13 -3.95 -20.48
N ALA A 284 9.50 -3.47 -19.40
CA ALA A 284 8.08 -3.12 -19.37
C ALA A 284 7.79 -1.80 -20.10
N LYS A 285 6.58 -1.70 -20.63
CA LYS A 285 6.08 -0.48 -21.27
C LYS A 285 5.25 0.32 -20.28
N TYR A 286 5.73 1.49 -19.90
CA TYR A 286 5.05 2.36 -18.96
C TYR A 286 4.21 3.41 -19.66
N LYS A 287 2.99 3.58 -19.17
CA LYS A 287 2.07 4.63 -19.57
C LYS A 287 1.21 5.06 -18.40
N ILE A 288 1.02 6.36 -18.26
CA ILE A 288 0.12 6.94 -17.27
C ILE A 288 -0.44 8.25 -17.82
N GLY A 289 -1.74 8.43 -17.71
CA GLY A 289 -2.44 9.64 -18.14
C GLY A 289 -3.18 10.30 -16.99
N GLN A 290 -3.70 11.50 -17.24
CA GLN A 290 -4.55 12.24 -16.32
C GLN A 290 -6.00 12.20 -16.80
N TYR A 291 -6.94 12.34 -15.87
CA TYR A 291 -8.36 12.54 -16.20
C TYR A 291 -8.55 13.95 -16.77
N THR A 292 -8.67 14.06 -18.08
CA THR A 292 -8.78 15.36 -18.78
C THR A 292 -10.24 15.85 -18.86
N THR A 293 -11.21 14.94 -18.93
CA THR A 293 -12.62 15.26 -18.92
C THR A 293 -13.09 15.65 -17.51
N PRO A 294 -13.83 16.74 -17.35
CA PRO A 294 -14.45 17.11 -16.07
C PRO A 294 -15.32 15.97 -15.51
N TRP A 295 -15.26 15.76 -14.20
CA TRP A 295 -16.08 14.75 -13.55
C TRP A 295 -17.49 15.29 -13.28
N ALA A 296 -18.51 14.65 -13.85
CA ALA A 296 -19.91 14.99 -13.67
C ALA A 296 -20.70 13.89 -12.95
N ASP A 297 -20.22 12.66 -12.96
CA ASP A 297 -20.87 11.52 -12.31
C ASP A 297 -20.14 11.15 -11.01
N LYS A 298 -20.87 11.20 -9.88
CA LYS A 298 -20.33 10.91 -8.55
C LYS A 298 -19.84 9.46 -8.43
N THR A 299 -20.55 8.51 -9.05
CA THR A 299 -20.20 7.08 -8.95
C THR A 299 -18.92 6.79 -9.71
N ALA A 300 -18.76 7.38 -10.90
CA ALA A 300 -17.50 7.28 -11.66
C ALA A 300 -16.33 7.95 -10.91
N ALA A 301 -16.56 9.12 -10.30
CA ALA A 301 -15.57 9.80 -9.49
C ALA A 301 -15.15 8.98 -8.26
N GLN A 302 -16.09 8.35 -7.55
CA GLN A 302 -15.79 7.42 -6.45
C GLN A 302 -14.91 6.25 -6.91
N LYS A 303 -15.24 5.62 -8.03
CA LYS A 303 -14.45 4.52 -8.60
C LYS A 303 -13.04 4.98 -8.95
N ALA A 304 -12.89 6.14 -9.56
CA ALA A 304 -11.59 6.71 -9.94
C ALA A 304 -10.72 7.00 -8.71
N VAL A 305 -11.25 7.67 -7.67
CA VAL A 305 -10.51 7.93 -6.42
C VAL A 305 -10.13 6.62 -5.72
N ARG A 306 -11.05 5.65 -5.61
CA ARG A 306 -10.80 4.35 -4.98
C ARG A 306 -9.76 3.54 -5.74
N MET A 307 -9.76 3.63 -7.08
CA MET A 307 -8.75 2.97 -7.91
C MET A 307 -7.39 3.64 -7.76
N GLU A 308 -7.34 4.98 -7.77
CA GLU A 308 -6.09 5.70 -7.54
C GLU A 308 -5.49 5.39 -6.17
N ARG A 309 -6.30 5.32 -5.11
CA ARG A 309 -5.84 4.85 -3.78
C ARG A 309 -5.24 3.45 -3.84
N ARG A 310 -5.85 2.54 -4.60
CA ARG A 310 -5.35 1.17 -4.76
C ARG A 310 -3.98 1.13 -5.44
N LEU A 311 -3.78 1.92 -6.50
CA LEU A 311 -2.52 1.97 -7.25
C LEU A 311 -1.42 2.70 -6.47
N GLU A 312 -1.77 3.82 -5.86
CA GLU A 312 -0.83 4.66 -5.13
C GLU A 312 -0.37 3.99 -3.83
N LEU A 313 -1.30 3.43 -3.05
CA LEU A 313 -1.05 2.87 -1.72
C LEU A 313 -0.97 1.33 -1.71
N GLY A 314 -0.83 0.71 -2.87
CA GLY A 314 -0.69 -0.75 -2.97
C GLY A 314 0.46 -1.27 -2.12
N MET A 315 0.26 -2.36 -1.38
CA MET A 315 1.22 -2.98 -0.44
C MET A 315 1.59 -2.12 0.79
N GLU A 316 0.81 -1.07 1.12
CA GLU A 316 1.00 -0.23 2.31
C GLU A 316 -0.04 -0.50 3.43
N GLY A 317 -0.80 -1.60 3.33
CA GLY A 317 -1.73 -2.03 4.39
C GLY A 317 -3.11 -1.35 4.38
N HIS A 318 -3.41 -0.43 3.44
CA HIS A 318 -4.65 0.35 3.47
C HIS A 318 -5.87 -0.38 2.90
N ARG A 319 -5.70 -1.25 1.91
CA ARG A 319 -6.78 -1.76 1.06
C ARG A 319 -7.93 -2.42 1.79
N PHE A 320 -7.64 -3.31 2.75
CA PHE A 320 -8.68 -4.01 3.52
C PHE A 320 -9.58 -3.03 4.27
N PHE A 321 -8.96 -2.10 4.98
CA PHE A 321 -9.67 -1.08 5.76
C PHE A 321 -10.47 -0.12 4.87
N ASP A 322 -9.95 0.23 3.70
CA ASP A 322 -10.68 1.01 2.70
C ASP A 322 -11.94 0.27 2.23
N LEU A 323 -11.85 -1.02 1.89
CA LEU A 323 -13.00 -1.83 1.48
C LEU A 323 -14.06 -1.92 2.57
N VAL A 324 -13.64 -2.10 3.83
CA VAL A 324 -14.54 -2.18 4.98
C VAL A 324 -15.28 -0.86 5.19
N ARG A 325 -14.57 0.27 5.26
CA ARG A 325 -15.20 1.58 5.49
C ARG A 325 -16.09 2.05 4.35
N TRP A 326 -15.79 1.63 3.11
CA TRP A 326 -16.66 1.87 1.95
C TRP A 326 -17.89 0.96 1.92
N GLY A 327 -17.96 -0.07 2.75
CA GLY A 327 -19.06 -1.04 2.80
C GLY A 327 -19.09 -1.98 1.60
N ILE A 328 -17.97 -2.19 0.94
CA ILE A 328 -17.85 -3.05 -0.26
C ILE A 328 -16.88 -4.23 -0.06
N ALA A 329 -16.51 -4.52 1.18
CA ALA A 329 -15.57 -5.62 1.46
C ALA A 329 -16.12 -6.97 0.98
N GLU A 330 -17.36 -7.32 1.35
CA GLU A 330 -17.96 -8.60 0.98
C GLU A 330 -18.03 -8.82 -0.54
N PRO A 331 -18.66 -7.96 -1.36
CA PRO A 331 -18.73 -8.19 -2.81
C PRO A 331 -17.33 -8.17 -3.45
N THR A 332 -16.43 -7.30 -3.03
CA THR A 332 -15.09 -7.19 -3.61
C THR A 332 -14.24 -8.41 -3.28
N LEU A 333 -14.19 -8.81 -2.00
CA LEU A 333 -13.36 -9.94 -1.57
C LEU A 333 -13.93 -11.27 -2.06
N ASN A 334 -15.25 -11.45 -2.11
CA ASN A 334 -15.84 -12.66 -2.69
C ASN A 334 -15.61 -12.75 -4.20
N THR A 335 -15.61 -11.62 -4.91
CA THR A 335 -15.22 -11.58 -6.33
C THR A 335 -13.74 -11.97 -6.50
N TYR A 336 -12.85 -11.41 -5.67
CA TYR A 336 -11.44 -11.77 -5.62
C TYR A 336 -11.23 -13.27 -5.32
N LEU A 337 -11.87 -13.80 -4.27
CA LEU A 337 -11.75 -15.22 -3.88
C LEU A 337 -12.23 -16.16 -5.00
N LYS A 338 -13.32 -15.81 -5.67
CA LYS A 338 -13.80 -16.55 -6.86
C LYS A 338 -12.76 -16.53 -7.97
N TYR A 339 -12.25 -15.34 -8.31
CA TYR A 339 -11.26 -15.19 -9.37
C TYR A 339 -9.99 -15.98 -9.07
N VAL A 340 -9.35 -15.76 -7.92
CA VAL A 340 -8.07 -16.41 -7.60
C VAL A 340 -8.19 -17.93 -7.36
N SER A 341 -9.37 -18.45 -7.02
CA SER A 341 -9.62 -19.88 -6.92
C SER A 341 -9.95 -20.56 -8.25
N GLY A 342 -9.96 -19.83 -9.35
CA GLY A 342 -10.24 -20.35 -10.68
C GLY A 342 -11.71 -20.53 -11.01
N ARG A 343 -12.61 -19.90 -10.23
CA ARG A 343 -14.05 -19.85 -10.56
C ARG A 343 -14.34 -18.71 -11.52
N SER A 344 -15.29 -18.90 -12.44
CA SER A 344 -15.70 -17.87 -13.39
C SER A 344 -16.28 -16.64 -12.68
N VAL A 345 -15.85 -15.46 -13.08
CA VAL A 345 -16.33 -14.18 -12.54
C VAL A 345 -16.37 -13.14 -13.66
N ASN A 346 -17.49 -12.49 -13.86
CA ASN A 346 -17.64 -11.34 -14.75
C ASN A 346 -17.01 -11.52 -16.15
N SER A 347 -17.04 -12.73 -16.70
CA SER A 347 -16.36 -13.09 -17.94
C SER A 347 -14.82 -12.90 -17.91
N TRP A 348 -14.22 -12.81 -16.74
CA TRP A 348 -12.76 -12.79 -16.62
C TRP A 348 -12.16 -14.15 -16.89
N PRO A 349 -10.99 -14.25 -17.51
CA PRO A 349 -10.29 -15.52 -17.70
C PRO A 349 -9.89 -16.13 -16.37
N VAL A 350 -9.84 -17.46 -16.33
CA VAL A 350 -9.29 -18.17 -15.16
C VAL A 350 -7.79 -17.87 -15.07
N PRO A 351 -7.29 -17.41 -13.90
CA PRO A 351 -5.89 -17.07 -13.76
C PRO A 351 -4.98 -18.30 -13.85
N ASN A 352 -3.80 -18.16 -14.47
CA ASN A 352 -2.81 -19.23 -14.55
C ASN A 352 -2.35 -19.72 -13.17
N ASN A 353 -2.31 -18.82 -12.21
CA ASN A 353 -1.85 -19.07 -10.85
C ASN A 353 -2.99 -19.27 -9.83
N LYS A 354 -4.07 -19.93 -10.24
CA LYS A 354 -5.24 -20.18 -9.40
C LYS A 354 -4.88 -20.86 -8.06
N ARG A 355 -5.63 -20.48 -7.02
CA ARG A 355 -5.47 -20.97 -5.65
C ARG A 355 -6.60 -21.94 -5.28
N ASN A 356 -6.50 -23.19 -5.65
CA ASN A 356 -7.57 -24.18 -5.45
C ASN A 356 -7.97 -24.32 -3.97
N PHE A 357 -7.06 -24.11 -3.03
CA PHE A 357 -7.37 -24.18 -1.60
C PHE A 357 -8.30 -23.06 -1.12
N LEU A 358 -8.47 -21.98 -1.91
CA LEU A 358 -9.41 -20.90 -1.62
C LEU A 358 -10.81 -21.13 -2.22
N ILE A 359 -11.07 -22.30 -2.82
CA ILE A 359 -12.34 -22.54 -3.56
C ILE A 359 -13.59 -22.39 -2.68
N ASN A 360 -13.48 -22.72 -1.40
CA ASN A 360 -14.55 -22.61 -0.41
C ASN A 360 -14.41 -21.38 0.50
N ALA A 361 -13.40 -20.53 0.27
CA ALA A 361 -13.23 -19.33 1.06
C ALA A 361 -14.33 -18.33 0.73
N ASN A 362 -14.85 -17.68 1.77
CA ASN A 362 -15.92 -16.70 1.68
C ASN A 362 -15.74 -15.61 2.72
N PHE A 363 -15.98 -14.37 2.32
CA PHE A 363 -16.07 -13.23 3.22
C PHE A 363 -17.55 -13.01 3.57
N THR A 364 -17.87 -12.89 4.84
CA THR A 364 -19.24 -12.64 5.34
C THR A 364 -19.28 -11.29 6.02
N ALA A 365 -20.12 -10.38 5.51
CA ALA A 365 -20.32 -9.06 6.11
C ALA A 365 -20.85 -9.17 7.55
N GLY A 366 -20.40 -8.25 8.40
CA GLY A 366 -20.73 -8.24 9.83
C GLY A 366 -19.92 -9.22 10.68
N LYS A 367 -19.12 -10.08 10.05
CA LYS A 367 -18.25 -11.04 10.73
C LYS A 367 -16.77 -10.80 10.43
N HIS A 368 -16.38 -10.88 9.16
CA HIS A 368 -14.98 -10.95 8.76
C HIS A 368 -14.29 -9.59 8.66
N GLU A 369 -14.98 -8.49 8.97
CA GLU A 369 -14.37 -7.18 9.21
C GLU A 369 -13.55 -7.15 10.50
N TYR A 370 -13.80 -8.11 11.41
CA TYR A 370 -13.12 -8.27 12.69
C TYR A 370 -12.45 -9.62 12.78
N PHE A 371 -11.44 -9.73 13.64
CA PHE A 371 -10.86 -11.01 14.01
C PHE A 371 -11.54 -11.55 15.27
N PRO A 372 -11.59 -12.90 15.47
CA PRO A 372 -12.06 -13.47 16.73
C PRO A 372 -11.11 -13.05 17.87
N ILE A 373 -11.66 -12.73 19.01
CA ILE A 373 -10.87 -12.55 20.24
C ILE A 373 -10.47 -13.95 20.73
N PRO A 374 -9.17 -14.23 20.98
CA PRO A 374 -8.76 -15.54 21.49
C PRO A 374 -9.51 -15.91 22.78
N GLN A 375 -10.09 -17.10 22.83
CA GLN A 375 -10.92 -17.54 23.95
C GLN A 375 -10.20 -17.39 25.31
N ALA A 376 -8.89 -17.69 25.36
CA ALA A 376 -8.08 -17.51 26.56
C ALA A 376 -8.05 -16.06 27.07
N GLN A 377 -8.20 -15.06 26.19
CA GLN A 377 -8.27 -13.66 26.61
C GLN A 377 -9.65 -13.33 27.19
N ILE A 378 -10.71 -13.87 26.59
CA ILE A 378 -12.08 -13.74 27.12
C ILE A 378 -12.16 -14.36 28.52
N ASP A 379 -11.63 -15.56 28.69
CA ASP A 379 -11.66 -16.31 29.94
C ASP A 379 -10.86 -15.61 31.07
N ARG A 380 -9.79 -14.92 30.71
CA ARG A 380 -8.94 -14.17 31.67
C ARG A 380 -9.43 -12.75 31.94
N SER A 381 -10.33 -12.22 31.13
CA SER A 381 -10.82 -10.83 31.26
C SER A 381 -11.94 -10.72 32.27
N THR A 382 -11.68 -11.02 33.55
CA THR A 382 -12.70 -10.94 34.58
C THR A 382 -12.55 -9.68 35.44
N SER A 383 -13.68 -9.05 35.76
CA SER A 383 -13.79 -7.97 36.76
C SER A 383 -15.03 -8.24 37.61
N GLY A 384 -14.87 -8.25 38.96
CA GLY A 384 -15.95 -8.59 39.86
C GLY A 384 -16.57 -9.99 39.65
N GLY A 385 -15.77 -10.97 39.15
CA GLY A 385 -16.22 -12.31 38.86
C GLY A 385 -17.00 -12.48 37.56
N GLN A 386 -17.14 -11.43 36.76
CA GLN A 386 -17.81 -11.44 35.45
C GLN A 386 -16.79 -11.28 34.33
N ARG A 387 -17.01 -11.97 33.20
CA ARG A 387 -16.21 -11.76 31.97
C ARG A 387 -16.50 -10.37 31.40
N VAL A 388 -15.44 -9.60 31.13
CA VAL A 388 -15.53 -8.24 30.57
C VAL A 388 -15.47 -8.24 29.06
N LEU A 389 -14.63 -9.09 28.47
CA LEU A 389 -14.55 -9.24 27.01
C LEU A 389 -15.64 -10.19 26.51
N GLN A 390 -16.27 -9.78 25.44
CA GLN A 390 -17.23 -10.59 24.69
C GLN A 390 -16.68 -10.85 23.29
N GLN A 391 -16.98 -12.00 22.72
CA GLN A 391 -16.57 -12.35 21.36
C GLN A 391 -17.16 -11.41 20.33
N ASN A 392 -16.41 -11.12 19.29
CA ASN A 392 -16.92 -10.37 18.15
C ASN A 392 -18.07 -11.12 17.47
N HIS A 393 -19.00 -10.36 16.89
CA HIS A 393 -20.19 -10.92 16.24
C HIS A 393 -19.82 -11.99 15.20
N GLY A 394 -20.51 -13.11 15.25
CA GLY A 394 -20.35 -14.23 14.29
C GLY A 394 -19.25 -15.24 14.62
N TYR A 395 -18.56 -15.10 15.77
CA TYR A 395 -17.52 -16.03 16.23
C TYR A 395 -17.91 -16.76 17.51
#